data_8930a8038516486d2358b690c94bda49
#
_entry.id   8930a8038516486d2358b690c94bda49
#
_cell.length_a   1.000
_cell.length_b   1.000
_cell.length_c   1.000
_cell.angle_alpha   90.00
_cell.angle_beta   90.00
_cell.angle_gamma   90.00
#
_symmetry.space_group_name_H-M   'P 1'
#
loop_
_entity.id
_entity.type
_entity.pdbx_description
1 polymer ?
#
loop_
_entity_poly.entity_id
_entity_poly.type
_entity_poly.pdbx_seq_one_letter_code
_entity_poly.pdbx_strand_id
1 'polypeptide(L)'
;MDRRQAKSRAAIFKAFSCLLETKRFEHITVQDIIDEANISRSTFYAHFETKDTLLKAMCSDIFDHIFTGNPCSDNSCKHRCNCDRSELCDHNIECHGGALCKYETGTPDLEAKLAHILWHLKESQNDVVGILTSESADLFMNYLKEYLLKLFKIYLHDFHVNVPEDFLLNHLVGSFSDTLRWWVKEKMKTSPEQTARYFMEMTETH
;
A
#
# COMPACT_ATOMS: atom_id res chain seq x y z
N MET A 1 -17.29 13.19 -8.10
CA MET A 1 -16.28 13.10 -9.18
C MET A 1 -17.01 12.76 -10.48
N ASP A 2 -16.80 13.51 -11.57
CA ASP A 2 -17.44 13.23 -12.85
C ASP A 2 -16.96 11.87 -13.39
N ARG A 3 -17.86 11.05 -13.94
CA ARG A 3 -17.56 9.72 -14.52
C ARG A 3 -16.44 9.76 -15.57
N ARG A 4 -16.33 10.88 -16.30
CA ARG A 4 -15.28 11.09 -17.29
C ARG A 4 -13.91 11.29 -16.64
N GLN A 5 -13.86 12.07 -15.55
CA GLN A 5 -12.63 12.28 -14.78
C GLN A 5 -12.16 10.98 -14.11
N ALA A 6 -13.07 10.18 -13.54
CA ALA A 6 -12.72 8.89 -12.96
C ALA A 6 -12.11 7.94 -14.01
N LYS A 7 -12.65 7.89 -15.23
CA LYS A 7 -12.09 7.06 -16.32
C LYS A 7 -10.70 7.51 -16.74
N SER A 8 -10.48 8.82 -16.91
CA SER A 8 -9.16 9.33 -17.31
C SER A 8 -8.12 9.13 -16.19
N ARG A 9 -8.49 9.29 -14.93
CA ARG A 9 -7.61 9.00 -13.77
C ARG A 9 -7.18 7.51 -13.75
N ALA A 10 -8.14 6.60 -13.93
CA ALA A 10 -7.86 5.17 -13.99
C ALA A 10 -6.95 4.79 -15.18
N ALA A 11 -7.16 5.42 -16.34
CA ALA A 11 -6.28 5.22 -17.51
C ALA A 11 -4.85 5.69 -17.25
N ILE A 12 -4.68 6.85 -16.58
CA ILE A 12 -3.36 7.38 -16.22
C ILE A 12 -2.65 6.42 -15.23
N PHE A 13 -3.35 5.93 -14.22
CA PHE A 13 -2.77 4.98 -13.25
C PHE A 13 -2.33 3.68 -13.93
N LYS A 14 -3.21 3.10 -14.77
CA LYS A 14 -2.88 1.89 -15.51
C LYS A 14 -1.67 2.07 -16.43
N ALA A 15 -1.61 3.16 -17.16
CA ALA A 15 -0.48 3.48 -18.03
C ALA A 15 0.82 3.64 -17.25
N PHE A 16 0.75 4.32 -16.10
CA PHE A 16 1.92 4.53 -15.25
C PHE A 16 2.42 3.20 -14.64
N SER A 17 1.53 2.31 -14.14
CA SER A 17 1.89 0.96 -13.72
C SER A 17 2.58 0.17 -14.83
N CYS A 18 2.03 0.12 -16.04
CA CYS A 18 2.65 -0.56 -17.18
C CYS A 18 4.07 -0.01 -17.50
N LEU A 19 4.25 1.30 -17.39
CA LEU A 19 5.56 1.92 -17.62
C LEU A 19 6.56 1.55 -16.51
N LEU A 20 6.14 1.50 -15.25
CA LEU A 20 6.98 1.09 -14.12
C LEU A 20 7.46 -0.36 -14.22
N GLU A 21 6.72 -1.24 -14.90
CA GLU A 21 7.15 -2.62 -15.17
C GLU A 21 8.33 -2.69 -16.16
N THR A 22 8.47 -1.71 -17.04
CA THR A 22 9.41 -1.74 -18.16
C THR A 22 10.52 -0.69 -18.08
N LYS A 23 10.27 0.41 -17.34
CA LYS A 23 11.19 1.54 -17.21
C LYS A 23 11.39 1.91 -15.75
N ARG A 24 12.58 2.39 -15.40
CA ARG A 24 12.82 3.03 -14.10
C ARG A 24 12.04 4.33 -14.02
N PHE A 25 11.53 4.66 -12.84
CA PHE A 25 10.72 5.86 -12.60
C PHE A 25 11.37 7.15 -13.12
N GLU A 26 12.67 7.35 -12.91
CA GLU A 26 13.41 8.53 -13.36
C GLU A 26 13.38 8.70 -14.88
N HIS A 27 13.33 7.60 -15.62
CA HIS A 27 13.30 7.60 -17.09
C HIS A 27 11.88 7.69 -17.67
N ILE A 28 10.84 7.58 -16.84
CA ILE A 28 9.46 7.80 -17.27
C ILE A 28 9.20 9.30 -17.34
N THR A 29 8.77 9.75 -18.50
CA THR A 29 8.38 11.15 -18.73
C THR A 29 6.85 11.29 -18.67
N VAL A 30 6.36 12.50 -18.43
CA VAL A 30 4.93 12.80 -18.52
C VAL A 30 4.40 12.49 -19.94
N GLN A 31 5.24 12.65 -20.97
CA GLN A 31 4.86 12.32 -22.35
C GLN A 31 4.66 10.81 -22.52
N ASP A 32 5.53 9.97 -21.98
CA ASP A 32 5.36 8.51 -22.01
C ASP A 32 4.00 8.10 -21.40
N ILE A 33 3.65 8.72 -20.27
CA ILE A 33 2.38 8.43 -19.57
C ILE A 33 1.18 8.86 -20.41
N ILE A 34 1.23 10.03 -21.06
CA ILE A 34 0.19 10.56 -21.92
C ILE A 34 -0.03 9.64 -23.12
N ASP A 35 1.06 9.21 -23.76
CA ASP A 35 1.04 8.35 -24.94
C ASP A 35 0.49 6.96 -24.59
N GLU A 36 0.96 6.35 -23.49
CA GLU A 36 0.50 5.05 -23.01
C GLU A 36 -0.98 5.08 -22.57
N ALA A 37 -1.38 6.15 -21.87
CA ALA A 37 -2.77 6.33 -21.42
C ALA A 37 -3.72 6.72 -22.57
N ASN A 38 -3.20 7.08 -23.75
CA ASN A 38 -3.94 7.59 -24.90
C ASN A 38 -4.88 8.77 -24.51
N ILE A 39 -4.32 9.77 -23.84
CA ILE A 39 -5.04 10.97 -23.40
C ILE A 39 -4.38 12.23 -23.93
N SER A 40 -5.07 13.37 -23.85
CA SER A 40 -4.47 14.66 -24.16
C SER A 40 -3.58 15.17 -23.00
N ARG A 41 -2.59 16.01 -23.33
CA ARG A 41 -1.73 16.68 -22.37
C ARG A 41 -2.55 17.50 -21.36
N SER A 42 -3.58 18.18 -21.81
CA SER A 42 -4.48 18.94 -20.93
C SER A 42 -5.26 18.03 -19.97
N THR A 43 -5.61 16.81 -20.41
CA THR A 43 -6.25 15.83 -19.53
C THR A 43 -5.33 15.37 -18.42
N PHE A 44 -4.05 15.12 -18.73
CA PHE A 44 -3.07 14.75 -17.71
C PHE A 44 -2.91 15.87 -16.66
N TYR A 45 -2.66 17.12 -17.12
CA TYR A 45 -2.45 18.24 -16.20
C TYR A 45 -3.71 18.69 -15.45
N ALA A 46 -4.90 18.29 -15.88
CA ALA A 46 -6.12 18.44 -15.11
C ALA A 46 -6.19 17.50 -13.88
N HIS A 47 -5.39 16.43 -13.85
CA HIS A 47 -5.33 15.47 -12.76
C HIS A 47 -4.06 15.59 -11.93
N PHE A 48 -2.90 15.78 -12.57
CA PHE A 48 -1.60 15.72 -11.92
C PHE A 48 -0.66 16.79 -12.49
N GLU A 49 0.01 17.55 -11.62
CA GLU A 49 0.99 18.56 -12.04
C GLU A 49 2.29 17.92 -12.51
N THR A 50 2.68 16.81 -11.86
CA THR A 50 3.96 16.12 -12.12
C THR A 50 3.78 14.62 -12.00
N LYS A 51 4.77 13.83 -12.47
CA LYS A 51 4.82 12.39 -12.23
C LYS A 51 4.99 12.03 -10.74
N ASP A 52 5.61 12.92 -9.96
CA ASP A 52 5.76 12.72 -8.51
C ASP A 52 4.41 12.85 -7.78
N THR A 53 3.58 13.83 -8.19
CA THR A 53 2.21 13.94 -7.66
C THR A 53 1.32 12.75 -8.09
N LEU A 54 1.56 12.19 -9.26
CA LEU A 54 0.92 10.95 -9.70
C LEU A 54 1.36 9.75 -8.85
N LEU A 55 2.67 9.58 -8.59
CA LEU A 55 3.19 8.54 -7.71
C LEU A 55 2.62 8.68 -6.30
N LYS A 56 2.60 9.88 -5.76
CA LYS A 56 1.99 10.16 -4.45
C LYS A 56 0.52 9.74 -4.41
N ALA A 57 -0.23 10.06 -5.44
CA ALA A 57 -1.64 9.69 -5.52
C ALA A 57 -1.84 8.17 -5.61
N MET A 58 -0.98 7.45 -6.36
CA MET A 58 -1.00 5.98 -6.38
C MET A 58 -0.72 5.39 -5.00
N CYS A 59 0.31 5.88 -4.30
CA CYS A 59 0.61 5.46 -2.94
C CYS A 59 -0.58 5.74 -2.01
N SER A 60 -1.21 6.92 -2.12
CA SER A 60 -2.40 7.25 -1.34
C SER A 60 -3.54 6.28 -1.61
N ASP A 61 -3.84 5.98 -2.86
CA ASP A 61 -4.92 5.05 -3.22
C ASP A 61 -4.66 3.63 -2.68
N ILE A 62 -3.39 3.18 -2.66
CA ILE A 62 -3.00 1.90 -2.07
C ILE A 62 -3.21 1.90 -0.54
N PHE A 63 -2.83 2.98 0.13
CA PHE A 63 -2.83 3.02 1.59
C PHE A 63 -4.15 3.52 2.19
N ASP A 64 -4.88 4.42 1.52
CA ASP A 64 -6.09 5.02 2.08
C ASP A 64 -7.17 3.99 2.42
N HIS A 65 -7.36 2.93 1.60
CA HIS A 65 -8.32 1.89 1.92
C HIS A 65 -7.88 1.02 3.11
N ILE A 66 -6.57 0.88 3.36
CA ILE A 66 -6.04 0.18 4.54
C ILE A 66 -6.44 0.92 5.82
N PHE A 67 -6.43 2.26 5.78
CA PHE A 67 -6.73 3.10 6.94
C PHE A 67 -8.22 3.36 7.13
N THR A 68 -8.98 3.51 6.05
CA THR A 68 -10.40 3.88 6.15
C THR A 68 -11.30 2.69 6.45
N GLY A 69 -10.79 1.45 6.32
CA GLY A 69 -11.60 0.25 6.50
C GLY A 69 -12.75 0.13 5.48
N ASN A 70 -12.82 1.04 4.51
CA ASN A 70 -13.80 0.96 3.45
C ASN A 70 -13.41 -0.16 2.48
N PRO A 71 -14.30 -1.10 2.18
CA PRO A 71 -14.08 -2.07 1.11
C PRO A 71 -13.81 -1.29 -0.17
N CYS A 72 -12.85 -1.79 -0.98
CA CYS A 72 -12.55 -1.20 -2.27
C CYS A 72 -13.84 -1.01 -3.07
N SER A 73 -14.25 0.23 -3.31
CA SER A 73 -15.44 0.55 -4.11
C SER A 73 -15.27 0.22 -5.60
N ASP A 74 -14.08 -0.17 -6.00
CA ASP A 74 -13.76 -0.66 -7.33
C ASP A 74 -13.34 -2.14 -7.27
N ASN A 75 -13.88 -2.94 -8.19
CA ASN A 75 -13.53 -4.34 -8.47
C ASN A 75 -12.04 -4.59 -8.81
N SER A 76 -11.14 -3.66 -8.48
CA SER A 76 -9.71 -3.77 -8.74
C SER A 76 -8.97 -4.59 -7.68
N CYS A 77 -9.50 -4.71 -6.47
CA CYS A 77 -8.96 -5.65 -5.48
C CYS A 77 -9.49 -7.06 -5.80
N LYS A 78 -8.81 -7.76 -6.66
CA LYS A 78 -9.08 -9.17 -6.97
C LYS A 78 -8.62 -10.11 -5.85
N HIS A 79 -8.82 -9.75 -4.61
CA HIS A 79 -8.69 -10.69 -3.51
C HIS A 79 -9.86 -11.66 -3.58
N ARG A 80 -9.67 -12.75 -4.30
CA ARG A 80 -10.59 -13.89 -4.26
C ARG A 80 -10.61 -14.42 -2.82
N CYS A 81 -11.66 -14.11 -2.10
CA CYS A 81 -12.08 -14.98 -1.02
C CYS A 81 -12.30 -16.37 -1.60
N ASN A 82 -11.45 -17.29 -1.22
CA ASN A 82 -11.69 -18.71 -1.48
C ASN A 82 -12.61 -19.22 -0.37
N CYS A 83 -13.75 -18.54 -0.16
CA CYS A 83 -14.83 -19.04 0.67
C CYS A 83 -15.60 -20.02 -0.20
N ASP A 84 -15.63 -21.28 0.20
CA ASP A 84 -16.52 -22.25 -0.37
C ASP A 84 -17.95 -21.71 -0.28
N ARG A 85 -18.69 -21.71 -1.39
CA ARG A 85 -19.99 -21.06 -1.60
C ARG A 85 -21.15 -21.65 -0.78
N SER A 86 -20.92 -22.35 0.32
CA SER A 86 -21.95 -23.12 1.01
C SER A 86 -22.38 -22.61 2.38
N GLU A 87 -21.77 -21.56 2.96
CA GLU A 87 -22.25 -21.01 4.22
C GLU A 87 -22.44 -19.50 4.13
N LEU A 88 -23.65 -19.05 4.51
CA LEU A 88 -24.13 -17.67 4.47
C LEU A 88 -23.13 -16.68 5.10
N CYS A 89 -22.39 -15.98 4.27
CA CYS A 89 -21.78 -14.72 4.68
C CYS A 89 -22.90 -13.66 4.72
N ASP A 90 -23.23 -13.19 5.91
CA ASP A 90 -24.16 -12.10 6.11
C ASP A 90 -23.59 -10.84 5.39
N HIS A 91 -24.42 -10.19 4.57
CA HIS A 91 -24.04 -9.29 3.47
C HIS A 91 -23.41 -7.94 3.86
N ASN A 92 -22.75 -7.83 5.02
CA ASN A 92 -22.14 -6.57 5.47
C ASN A 92 -20.63 -6.62 5.75
N ILE A 93 -19.93 -7.71 5.46
CA ILE A 93 -18.48 -7.80 5.63
C ILE A 93 -17.89 -8.51 4.42
N GLU A 94 -17.39 -7.75 3.45
CA GLU A 94 -16.66 -8.30 2.31
C GLU A 94 -15.28 -8.79 2.78
N CYS A 95 -15.12 -10.11 2.76
CA CYS A 95 -13.90 -10.78 3.16
C CYS A 95 -12.78 -10.60 2.13
N HIS A 96 -11.69 -9.98 2.49
CA HIS A 96 -10.48 -9.90 1.69
C HIS A 96 -9.41 -10.85 2.26
N GLY A 97 -9.15 -11.95 1.56
CA GLY A 97 -8.04 -12.87 1.84
C GLY A 97 -8.28 -13.83 3.01
N GLY A 98 -8.16 -15.13 2.77
CA GLY A 98 -8.56 -16.26 3.61
C GLY A 98 -7.98 -16.39 5.04
N ALA A 99 -7.27 -15.40 5.57
CA ALA A 99 -6.80 -15.37 6.96
C ALA A 99 -7.44 -14.23 7.78
N LEU A 100 -8.02 -13.23 7.14
CA LEU A 100 -8.50 -12.00 7.78
C LEU A 100 -10.00 -11.95 8.07
N CYS A 101 -10.76 -13.01 7.73
CA CYS A 101 -12.22 -13.09 7.99
C CYS A 101 -12.62 -13.38 9.45
N LYS A 102 -11.67 -13.42 10.38
CA LYS A 102 -11.97 -13.67 11.80
C LYS A 102 -11.93 -12.41 12.66
N TYR A 103 -12.35 -11.26 12.12
CA TYR A 103 -12.53 -10.10 12.98
C TYR A 103 -13.93 -10.11 13.60
N GLU A 104 -14.04 -10.78 14.74
CA GLU A 104 -15.08 -10.49 15.71
C GLU A 104 -14.90 -9.04 16.18
N THR A 105 -15.86 -8.16 15.87
CA THR A 105 -16.17 -6.86 16.51
C THR A 105 -15.05 -6.13 17.28
N GLY A 106 -13.84 -5.98 16.69
CA GLY A 106 -12.73 -5.26 17.27
C GLY A 106 -11.95 -4.50 16.20
N THR A 107 -11.22 -3.45 16.57
CA THR A 107 -10.21 -2.85 15.68
C THR A 107 -9.21 -3.93 15.33
N PRO A 108 -8.86 -4.15 14.03
CA PRO A 108 -7.83 -5.12 13.66
C PRO A 108 -6.55 -4.79 14.41
N ASP A 109 -5.85 -5.81 14.93
CA ASP A 109 -4.58 -5.61 15.61
C ASP A 109 -3.52 -5.03 14.65
N LEU A 110 -2.44 -4.53 15.20
CA LEU A 110 -1.36 -3.91 14.41
C LEU A 110 -0.71 -4.92 13.45
N GLU A 111 -0.50 -6.19 13.89
CA GLU A 111 0.08 -7.24 13.05
C GLU A 111 -0.73 -7.43 11.77
N ALA A 112 -2.05 -7.52 11.90
CA ALA A 112 -2.95 -7.67 10.75
C ALA A 112 -2.93 -6.46 9.82
N LYS A 113 -2.83 -5.25 10.36
CA LYS A 113 -2.70 -4.03 9.54
C LYS A 113 -1.38 -4.00 8.78
N LEU A 114 -0.28 -4.38 9.41
CA LEU A 114 1.02 -4.47 8.76
C LEU A 114 1.06 -5.56 7.68
N ALA A 115 0.49 -6.73 7.97
CA ALA A 115 0.33 -7.79 6.98
C ALA A 115 -0.49 -7.34 5.77
N HIS A 116 -1.56 -6.58 5.99
CA HIS A 116 -2.39 -6.03 4.93
C HIS A 116 -1.63 -5.04 4.03
N ILE A 117 -0.81 -4.15 4.62
CA ILE A 117 0.10 -3.28 3.85
C ILE A 117 1.03 -4.12 2.96
N LEU A 118 1.69 -5.12 3.54
CA LEU A 118 2.60 -6.00 2.80
C LEU A 118 1.89 -6.78 1.69
N TRP A 119 0.63 -7.19 1.90
CA TRP A 119 -0.20 -7.83 0.89
C TRP A 119 -0.39 -6.95 -0.35
N HIS A 120 -0.80 -5.68 -0.15
CA HIS A 120 -0.96 -4.74 -1.25
C HIS A 120 0.33 -4.46 -2.00
N LEU A 121 1.43 -4.34 -1.26
CA LEU A 121 2.75 -4.17 -1.87
C LEU A 121 3.17 -5.41 -2.68
N LYS A 122 2.78 -6.61 -2.23
CA LYS A 122 3.04 -7.85 -2.96
C LYS A 122 2.20 -7.99 -4.22
N GLU A 123 0.95 -7.55 -4.20
CA GLU A 123 0.10 -7.55 -5.40
C GLU A 123 0.60 -6.59 -6.46
N SER A 124 1.09 -5.42 -6.03
CA SER A 124 1.74 -4.42 -6.89
C SER A 124 3.25 -4.66 -7.00
N GLN A 125 3.71 -5.93 -6.86
CA GLN A 125 5.15 -6.22 -6.71
C GLN A 125 6.00 -5.66 -7.85
N ASN A 126 5.53 -5.67 -9.09
CA ASN A 126 6.29 -5.15 -10.23
C ASN A 126 6.49 -3.64 -10.09
N ASP A 127 5.44 -2.90 -9.76
CA ASP A 127 5.48 -1.44 -9.54
C ASP A 127 6.36 -1.10 -8.34
N VAL A 128 6.14 -1.78 -7.21
CA VAL A 128 6.85 -1.55 -5.95
C VAL A 128 8.33 -1.89 -6.07
N VAL A 129 8.68 -3.05 -6.65
CA VAL A 129 10.07 -3.43 -6.86
C VAL A 129 10.75 -2.46 -7.82
N GLY A 130 10.09 -2.08 -8.92
CA GLY A 130 10.60 -1.09 -9.87
C GLY A 130 10.92 0.25 -9.20
N ILE A 131 10.05 0.74 -8.32
CA ILE A 131 10.26 1.99 -7.59
C ILE A 131 11.35 1.84 -6.53
N LEU A 132 11.32 0.78 -5.71
CA LEU A 132 12.27 0.58 -4.60
C LEU A 132 13.70 0.24 -5.04
N THR A 133 13.88 -0.17 -6.28
CA THR A 133 15.22 -0.39 -6.88
C THR A 133 15.70 0.81 -7.68
N SER A 134 14.90 1.86 -7.81
CA SER A 134 15.23 3.10 -8.53
C SER A 134 15.83 4.16 -7.61
N GLU A 135 16.37 5.24 -8.19
CA GLU A 135 16.82 6.42 -7.45
C GLU A 135 15.68 7.13 -6.70
N SER A 136 14.43 6.86 -7.08
CA SER A 136 13.24 7.41 -6.44
C SER A 136 12.70 6.55 -5.29
N ALA A 137 13.44 5.52 -4.87
CA ALA A 137 13.09 4.69 -3.71
C ALA A 137 12.82 5.54 -2.45
N ASP A 138 13.62 6.58 -2.24
CA ASP A 138 13.47 7.46 -1.07
C ASP A 138 12.17 8.27 -1.11
N LEU A 139 11.70 8.68 -2.29
CA LEU A 139 10.41 9.36 -2.43
C LEU A 139 9.24 8.44 -2.02
N PHE A 140 9.21 7.23 -2.55
CA PHE A 140 8.22 6.22 -2.16
C PHE A 140 8.28 5.91 -0.66
N MET A 141 9.50 5.69 -0.13
CA MET A 141 9.70 5.40 1.29
C MET A 141 9.26 6.56 2.18
N ASN A 142 9.42 7.82 1.75
CA ASN A 142 8.93 8.97 2.50
C ASN A 142 7.40 8.98 2.56
N TYR A 143 6.71 8.69 1.44
CA TYR A 143 5.25 8.56 1.46
C TYR A 143 4.79 7.39 2.36
N LEU A 144 5.43 6.23 2.25
CA LEU A 144 5.14 5.10 3.13
C LEU A 144 5.34 5.47 4.61
N LYS A 145 6.44 6.14 4.96
CA LYS A 145 6.71 6.58 6.34
C LYS A 145 5.65 7.51 6.88
N GLU A 146 5.10 8.42 6.07
CA GLU A 146 3.98 9.29 6.48
C GLU A 146 2.73 8.46 6.87
N TYR A 147 2.44 7.38 6.13
CA TYR A 147 1.35 6.47 6.44
C TYR A 147 1.64 5.61 7.68
N LEU A 148 2.82 5.03 7.77
CA LEU A 148 3.25 4.25 8.92
C LEU A 148 3.22 5.06 10.22
N LEU A 149 3.64 6.33 10.17
CA LEU A 149 3.57 7.23 11.31
C LEU A 149 2.15 7.39 11.84
N LYS A 150 1.18 7.58 10.93
CA LYS A 150 -0.25 7.66 11.30
C LYS A 150 -0.75 6.34 11.87
N LEU A 151 -0.36 5.21 11.28
CA LEU A 151 -0.72 3.88 11.75
C LEU A 151 -0.18 3.62 13.16
N PHE A 152 1.13 3.69 13.36
CA PHE A 152 1.75 3.42 14.65
C PHE A 152 1.25 4.36 15.76
N LYS A 153 0.88 5.60 15.40
CA LYS A 153 0.30 6.55 16.36
C LYS A 153 -1.03 6.07 16.94
N ILE A 154 -1.83 5.34 16.18
CA ILE A 154 -3.11 4.76 16.65
C ILE A 154 -2.85 3.64 17.66
N TYR A 155 -1.81 2.84 17.44
CA TYR A 155 -1.47 1.65 18.23
C TYR A 155 -0.35 1.89 19.25
N LEU A 156 0.03 3.15 19.47
CA LEU A 156 1.15 3.49 20.35
C LEU A 156 0.95 3.00 21.79
N HIS A 157 -0.30 2.96 22.25
CA HIS A 157 -0.67 2.51 23.60
C HIS A 157 -0.47 0.98 23.82
N ASP A 158 -0.31 0.21 22.76
CA ASP A 158 -0.07 -1.24 22.84
C ASP A 158 1.40 -1.54 23.24
N PHE A 159 2.29 -0.55 23.06
CA PHE A 159 3.70 -0.68 23.36
C PHE A 159 3.99 -0.20 24.79
N HIS A 160 4.31 -1.13 25.69
CA HIS A 160 4.57 -0.86 27.12
C HIS A 160 6.06 -0.57 27.35
N VAL A 161 6.59 0.49 26.74
CA VAL A 161 7.99 0.89 26.86
C VAL A 161 8.11 2.28 27.51
N ASN A 162 9.15 2.48 28.31
CA ASN A 162 9.41 3.74 28.99
C ASN A 162 10.41 4.60 28.20
N VAL A 163 9.96 5.07 27.02
CA VAL A 163 10.73 5.98 26.17
C VAL A 163 9.81 7.10 25.65
N PRO A 164 10.34 8.27 25.21
CA PRO A 164 9.52 9.31 24.60
C PRO A 164 8.74 8.77 23.39
N GLU A 165 7.49 9.23 23.22
CA GLU A 165 6.61 8.79 22.13
C GLU A 165 7.20 9.04 20.73
N ASP A 166 7.83 10.20 20.53
CA ASP A 166 8.46 10.58 19.27
C ASP A 166 9.64 9.67 18.93
N PHE A 167 10.41 9.26 19.94
CA PHE A 167 11.48 8.28 19.77
C PHE A 167 10.94 6.92 19.38
N LEU A 168 9.89 6.44 20.07
CA LEU A 168 9.26 5.16 19.77
C LEU A 168 8.67 5.14 18.36
N LEU A 169 7.94 6.18 17.98
CA LEU A 169 7.37 6.32 16.63
C LEU A 169 8.45 6.31 15.56
N ASN A 170 9.53 7.07 15.76
CA ASN A 170 10.65 7.07 14.82
C ASN A 170 11.29 5.69 14.68
N HIS A 171 11.45 4.98 15.81
CA HIS A 171 12.00 3.62 15.83
C HIS A 171 11.10 2.63 15.08
N LEU A 172 9.80 2.60 15.36
CA LEU A 172 8.84 1.68 14.73
C LEU A 172 8.73 1.93 13.22
N VAL A 173 8.61 3.20 12.81
CA VAL A 173 8.55 3.59 11.38
C VAL A 173 9.84 3.22 10.66
N GLY A 174 10.99 3.48 11.26
CA GLY A 174 12.29 3.13 10.71
C GLY A 174 12.45 1.62 10.55
N SER A 175 12.23 0.87 11.63
CA SER A 175 12.37 -0.59 11.66
C SER A 175 11.45 -1.28 10.66
N PHE A 176 10.17 -0.85 10.55
CA PHE A 176 9.27 -1.43 9.56
C PHE A 176 9.67 -1.07 8.12
N SER A 177 10.15 0.15 7.90
CA SER A 177 10.69 0.57 6.61
C SER A 177 11.87 -0.29 6.16
N ASP A 178 12.76 -0.63 7.09
CA ASP A 178 13.91 -1.50 6.82
C ASP A 178 13.50 -2.96 6.66
N THR A 179 12.49 -3.42 7.41
CA THR A 179 11.86 -4.74 7.21
C THR A 179 11.29 -4.86 5.80
N LEU A 180 10.60 -3.83 5.31
CA LEU A 180 10.08 -3.81 3.95
C LEU A 180 11.21 -3.88 2.90
N ARG A 181 12.27 -3.07 3.07
CA ARG A 181 13.43 -3.09 2.15
C ARG A 181 14.09 -4.47 2.13
N TRP A 182 14.27 -5.10 3.28
CA TRP A 182 14.79 -6.46 3.39
C TRP A 182 13.88 -7.46 2.66
N TRP A 183 12.57 -7.40 2.90
CA TRP A 183 11.59 -8.30 2.31
C TRP A 183 11.54 -8.21 0.78
N VAL A 184 11.59 -7.00 0.23
CA VAL A 184 11.67 -6.78 -1.22
C VAL A 184 12.99 -7.32 -1.79
N LYS A 185 14.12 -7.08 -1.11
CA LYS A 185 15.44 -7.61 -1.49
C LYS A 185 15.45 -9.14 -1.52
N GLU A 186 14.76 -9.79 -0.59
CA GLU A 186 14.57 -11.24 -0.54
C GLU A 186 13.49 -11.74 -1.53
N LYS A 187 13.07 -10.88 -2.47
CA LYS A 187 12.08 -11.21 -3.51
C LYS A 187 10.74 -11.64 -2.93
N MET A 188 10.35 -11.07 -1.79
CA MET A 188 9.06 -11.31 -1.11
C MET A 188 8.78 -12.81 -0.87
N LYS A 189 9.83 -13.61 -0.59
CA LYS A 189 9.73 -15.07 -0.39
C LYS A 189 8.88 -15.42 0.83
N THR A 190 9.03 -14.66 1.91
CA THR A 190 8.23 -14.82 3.12
C THR A 190 6.83 -14.27 2.88
N SER A 191 5.81 -14.88 3.48
CA SER A 191 4.45 -14.36 3.35
C SER A 191 4.31 -13.00 4.07
N PRO A 192 3.36 -12.13 3.66
CA PRO A 192 3.05 -10.89 4.35
C PRO A 192 2.78 -11.08 5.85
N GLU A 193 1.98 -12.08 6.21
CA GLU A 193 1.63 -12.40 7.59
C GLU A 193 2.87 -12.79 8.41
N GLN A 194 3.70 -13.66 7.84
CA GLN A 194 4.91 -14.08 8.52
C GLN A 194 5.91 -12.92 8.69
N THR A 195 6.00 -12.03 7.71
CA THR A 195 6.87 -10.86 7.77
C THR A 195 6.38 -9.86 8.81
N ALA A 196 5.06 -9.63 8.90
CA ALA A 196 4.45 -8.79 9.93
C ALA A 196 4.70 -9.38 11.32
N ARG A 197 4.55 -10.69 11.49
CA ARG A 197 4.83 -11.38 12.75
C ARG A 197 6.27 -11.23 13.17
N TYR A 198 7.25 -11.41 12.28
CA TYR A 198 8.66 -11.17 12.59
C TYR A 198 8.92 -9.76 13.11
N PHE A 199 8.26 -8.77 12.50
CA PHE A 199 8.37 -7.39 12.98
C PHE A 199 7.79 -7.24 14.38
N MET A 200 6.61 -7.80 14.66
CA MET A 200 5.98 -7.72 15.99
C MET A 200 6.81 -8.42 17.06
N GLU A 201 7.30 -9.64 16.80
CA GLU A 201 8.18 -10.38 17.72
C GLU A 201 9.45 -9.59 18.10
N MET A 202 9.99 -8.80 17.17
CA MET A 202 11.17 -7.96 17.41
C MET A 202 10.85 -6.66 18.17
N THR A 203 9.59 -6.22 18.15
CA THR A 203 9.15 -4.99 18.84
C THR A 203 8.50 -5.25 20.19
N GLU A 204 8.03 -6.47 20.47
CA GLU A 204 7.61 -6.93 21.78
C GLU A 204 8.86 -7.13 22.64
N THR A 205 9.24 -6.08 23.36
CA THR A 205 10.27 -6.21 24.39
C THR A 205 9.74 -7.07 25.52
N HIS A 206 10.41 -8.17 25.78
CA HIS A 206 10.19 -9.04 26.93
C HIS A 206 10.43 -8.32 28.25
#